data_d1861b20c411c5547603fc8b66453fb5
#
_entry.id   d1861b20c411c5547603fc8b66453fb5
#
_cell.length_a   1.000
_cell.length_b   1.000
_cell.length_c   1.000
_cell.angle_alpha   90.00
_cell.angle_beta   90.00
_cell.angle_gamma   90.00
#
_symmetry.space_group_name_H-M   'P 1'
#
loop_
_entity.id
_entity.type
_entity.pdbx_description
1 polymer ?
#
loop_
_entity_poly.entity_id
_entity_poly.type
_entity_poly.pdbx_seq_one_letter_code
_entity_poly.pdbx_strand_id
1 'polypeptide(L)'
;FDLNYELEREIAGTNKEEYLTSIREVMDKGQFSFTRQTSMKGLGDAILNGRRLIGDEPFGVVLSDDLCLTEAGEDGVLTQMVKLFKQFRCSIIAIQEVPEDQVSKFGVIAGDKIKDNLYQVTDMVEKPSIEDAPSNLAIIGRYILTPDIFEILETTSPGKNGEIQITDALLEQAKNGCVMAYKFKGRRFDCGSVEGFVAATNYVFENVYNKQ
;
A
#
# COMPACT_ATOMS: atom_id res chain seq x y z
N PHE A 1 -17.80 3.66 -7.34
CA PHE A 1 -17.88 2.45 -8.17
C PHE A 1 -19.32 1.89 -8.26
N ASP A 2 -20.33 2.63 -7.86
CA ASP A 2 -21.73 2.26 -8.10
C ASP A 2 -22.20 2.80 -9.44
N LEU A 3 -23.14 2.11 -10.07
CA LEU A 3 -23.78 2.58 -11.31
C LEU A 3 -24.53 3.90 -11.06
N ASN A 4 -24.13 4.94 -11.75
CA ASN A 4 -24.88 6.19 -11.79
C ASN A 4 -25.79 6.19 -13.02
N TYR A 5 -27.00 5.70 -12.86
CA TYR A 5 -27.97 5.53 -13.95
C TYR A 5 -28.32 6.83 -14.69
N GLU A 6 -28.31 7.98 -13.99
CA GLU A 6 -28.58 9.27 -14.62
C GLU A 6 -27.42 9.66 -15.53
N LEU A 7 -26.20 9.59 -15.03
CA LEU A 7 -24.99 9.89 -15.80
C LEU A 7 -24.85 8.94 -17.00
N GLU A 8 -25.06 7.66 -16.78
CA GLU A 8 -24.96 6.66 -17.85
C GLU A 8 -25.98 6.92 -18.96
N ARG A 9 -27.21 7.25 -18.60
CA ARG A 9 -28.24 7.57 -19.59
C ARG A 9 -27.94 8.84 -20.38
N GLU A 10 -27.36 9.85 -19.76
CA GLU A 10 -26.98 11.12 -20.42
C GLU A 10 -25.78 10.96 -21.36
N ILE A 11 -24.88 10.02 -21.07
CA ILE A 11 -23.64 9.79 -21.84
C ILE A 11 -23.84 8.70 -22.91
N ALA A 12 -24.75 7.77 -22.73
CA ALA A 12 -25.01 6.66 -23.66
C ALA A 12 -25.27 7.16 -25.08
N GLY A 13 -24.56 6.60 -26.07
CA GLY A 13 -24.65 6.98 -27.49
C GLY A 13 -23.95 8.29 -27.85
N THR A 14 -23.25 8.93 -26.91
CA THR A 14 -22.42 10.10 -27.18
C THR A 14 -20.96 9.71 -27.36
N ASN A 15 -20.13 10.64 -27.86
CA ASN A 15 -18.66 10.47 -27.94
C ASN A 15 -17.95 10.39 -26.56
N LYS A 16 -18.71 10.55 -25.46
CA LYS A 16 -18.18 10.44 -24.09
C LYS A 16 -18.41 9.06 -23.49
N GLU A 17 -19.10 8.15 -24.17
CA GLU A 17 -19.41 6.81 -23.66
C GLU A 17 -18.12 5.98 -23.39
N GLU A 18 -17.04 6.24 -24.15
CA GLU A 18 -15.75 5.60 -23.94
C GLU A 18 -15.18 5.83 -22.52
N TYR A 19 -15.47 6.96 -21.88
CA TYR A 19 -15.03 7.24 -20.51
C TYR A 19 -15.71 6.32 -19.48
N LEU A 20 -16.89 5.81 -19.76
CA LEU A 20 -17.57 4.85 -18.91
C LEU A 20 -17.00 3.44 -19.04
N THR A 21 -16.43 3.09 -20.19
CA THR A 21 -15.91 1.75 -20.46
C THR A 21 -14.86 1.32 -19.44
N SER A 22 -13.89 2.18 -19.17
CA SER A 22 -12.82 1.90 -18.19
C SER A 22 -13.34 1.72 -16.76
N ILE A 23 -14.37 2.48 -16.38
CA ILE A 23 -15.03 2.38 -15.07
C ILE A 23 -15.82 1.07 -14.97
N ARG A 24 -16.61 0.76 -16.00
CA ARG A 24 -17.41 -0.50 -16.10
C ARG A 24 -16.50 -1.73 -16.04
N GLU A 25 -15.38 -1.72 -16.77
CA GLU A 25 -14.40 -2.81 -16.72
C GLU A 25 -13.87 -3.09 -15.32
N VAL A 26 -13.64 -2.06 -14.50
CA VAL A 26 -13.21 -2.24 -13.11
C VAL A 26 -14.34 -2.82 -12.26
N MET A 27 -15.57 -2.33 -12.45
CA MET A 27 -16.75 -2.82 -11.73
C MET A 27 -17.07 -4.28 -12.08
N ASP A 28 -16.91 -4.68 -13.34
CA ASP A 28 -17.13 -6.05 -13.80
C ASP A 28 -16.06 -7.04 -13.29
N LYS A 29 -14.86 -6.56 -13.00
CA LYS A 29 -13.73 -7.37 -12.53
C LYS A 29 -13.67 -7.54 -11.02
N GLY A 30 -14.44 -6.80 -10.23
CA GLY A 30 -14.36 -6.81 -8.78
C GLY A 30 -15.69 -6.57 -8.08
N GLN A 31 -15.78 -7.04 -6.85
CA GLN A 31 -16.87 -6.74 -5.95
C GLN A 31 -16.39 -5.69 -4.94
N PHE A 32 -17.15 -4.59 -4.82
CA PHE A 32 -16.82 -3.49 -3.93
C PHE A 32 -17.67 -3.56 -2.66
N SER A 33 -17.00 -3.45 -1.52
CA SER A 33 -17.63 -3.31 -0.21
C SER A 33 -17.01 -2.14 0.53
N PHE A 34 -17.80 -1.42 1.30
CA PHE A 34 -17.36 -0.23 2.01
C PHE A 34 -17.54 -0.41 3.51
N THR A 35 -16.51 -0.06 4.26
CA THR A 35 -16.59 0.12 5.71
C THR A 35 -16.03 1.49 6.06
N ARG A 36 -16.39 2.00 7.23
CA ARG A 36 -15.99 3.33 7.67
C ARG A 36 -15.27 3.25 9.00
N GLN A 37 -14.09 3.83 9.05
CA GLN A 37 -13.43 4.15 10.30
C GLN A 37 -14.14 5.39 10.92
N THR A 38 -14.76 5.23 12.06
CA THR A 38 -15.56 6.29 12.70
C THR A 38 -14.72 7.29 13.49
N SER A 39 -13.50 6.91 13.85
CA SER A 39 -12.51 7.75 14.56
C SER A 39 -11.15 7.55 13.94
N MET A 40 -10.40 8.62 13.73
CA MET A 40 -9.05 8.55 13.16
C MET A 40 -8.07 8.03 14.21
N LYS A 41 -7.87 6.71 14.24
CA LYS A 41 -6.99 5.99 15.17
C LYS A 41 -5.78 5.36 14.50
N GLY A 42 -5.40 5.86 13.33
CA GLY A 42 -4.25 5.37 12.57
C GLY A 42 -4.57 4.25 11.57
N LEU A 43 -3.54 3.86 10.80
CA LEU A 43 -3.66 2.87 9.72
C LEU A 43 -3.98 1.47 10.25
N GLY A 44 -3.39 1.08 11.39
CA GLY A 44 -3.68 -0.22 12.00
C GLY A 44 -5.16 -0.39 12.35
N ASP A 45 -5.79 0.64 12.93
CA ASP A 45 -7.23 0.63 13.23
C ASP A 45 -8.08 0.61 11.93
N ALA A 46 -7.65 1.34 10.88
CA ALA A 46 -8.33 1.31 9.59
C ALA A 46 -8.32 -0.10 8.98
N ILE A 47 -7.19 -0.81 9.04
CA ILE A 47 -7.06 -2.20 8.60
C ILE A 47 -7.95 -3.11 9.44
N LEU A 48 -7.93 -2.96 10.76
CA LEU A 48 -8.75 -3.74 11.69
C LEU A 48 -10.25 -3.60 11.42
N ASN A 49 -10.72 -2.41 11.02
CA ASN A 49 -12.11 -2.20 10.60
C ASN A 49 -12.50 -3.03 9.36
N GLY A 50 -11.53 -3.46 8.55
CA GLY A 50 -11.74 -4.35 7.41
C GLY A 50 -11.94 -5.83 7.76
N ARG A 51 -11.61 -6.27 8.99
CA ARG A 51 -11.57 -7.69 9.39
C ARG A 51 -12.84 -8.46 9.03
N ARG A 52 -14.02 -7.86 9.27
CA ARG A 52 -15.31 -8.53 9.01
C ARG A 52 -15.60 -8.76 7.52
N LEU A 53 -15.00 -7.96 6.64
CA LEU A 53 -15.14 -8.10 5.19
C LEU A 53 -14.10 -9.07 4.61
N ILE A 54 -12.92 -9.12 5.22
CA ILE A 54 -11.76 -9.91 4.74
C ILE A 54 -11.83 -11.36 5.26
N GLY A 55 -12.25 -11.54 6.51
CA GLY A 55 -12.23 -12.87 7.16
C GLY A 55 -10.80 -13.35 7.44
N ASP A 56 -10.58 -14.64 7.23
CA ASP A 56 -9.32 -15.33 7.54
C ASP A 56 -8.43 -15.54 6.30
N GLU A 57 -8.59 -14.72 5.28
CA GLU A 57 -7.83 -14.80 4.04
C GLU A 57 -6.68 -13.79 4.02
N PRO A 58 -5.55 -14.10 3.37
CA PRO A 58 -4.51 -13.11 3.06
C PRO A 58 -5.06 -12.01 2.16
N PHE A 59 -4.66 -10.78 2.41
CA PHE A 59 -5.22 -9.62 1.71
C PHE A 59 -4.16 -8.57 1.35
N GLY A 60 -4.46 -7.78 0.33
CA GLY A 60 -3.64 -6.64 -0.05
C GLY A 60 -4.15 -5.34 0.56
N VAL A 61 -3.23 -4.50 1.05
CA VAL A 61 -3.51 -3.12 1.44
C VAL A 61 -2.85 -2.17 0.46
N VAL A 62 -3.65 -1.23 -0.04
CA VAL A 62 -3.23 -0.22 -1.02
C VAL A 62 -3.62 1.14 -0.48
N LEU A 63 -2.64 1.95 -0.09
CA LEU A 63 -2.90 3.34 0.29
C LEU A 63 -3.11 4.16 -0.98
N SER A 64 -4.19 4.96 -0.99
CA SER A 64 -4.66 5.68 -2.17
C SER A 64 -3.76 6.84 -2.58
N ASP A 65 -2.97 7.36 -1.66
CA ASP A 65 -2.03 8.46 -1.86
C ASP A 65 -0.64 8.00 -2.35
N ASP A 66 -0.35 6.71 -2.31
CA ASP A 66 0.87 6.13 -2.87
C ASP A 66 0.63 5.62 -4.31
N LEU A 67 0.91 6.45 -5.32
CA LEU A 67 0.84 6.02 -6.71
C LEU A 67 2.12 5.29 -7.10
N CYS A 68 1.98 3.99 -7.42
CA CYS A 68 3.10 3.15 -7.86
C CYS A 68 2.90 2.76 -9.32
N LEU A 69 3.86 3.10 -10.17
CA LEU A 69 3.86 2.83 -11.61
C LEU A 69 5.03 1.94 -11.98
N THR A 70 4.82 1.07 -12.96
CA THR A 70 5.86 0.21 -13.56
C THR A 70 5.98 0.50 -15.04
N GLU A 71 7.06 0.06 -15.65
CA GLU A 71 7.25 0.19 -17.10
C GLU A 71 6.17 -0.60 -17.86
N ALA A 72 5.89 -0.17 -19.09
CA ALA A 72 4.89 -0.84 -19.92
C ALA A 72 5.29 -2.32 -20.18
N GLY A 73 4.35 -3.23 -19.90
CA GLY A 73 4.57 -4.67 -20.02
C GLY A 73 5.21 -5.35 -18.80
N GLU A 74 5.60 -4.59 -17.77
CA GLU A 74 6.04 -5.16 -16.50
C GLU A 74 4.88 -5.39 -15.53
N ASP A 75 5.06 -6.34 -14.61
CA ASP A 75 4.09 -6.57 -13.54
C ASP A 75 3.92 -5.35 -12.65
N GLY A 76 2.67 -4.99 -12.36
CA GLY A 76 2.37 -3.98 -11.34
C GLY A 76 2.92 -4.39 -9.96
N VAL A 77 3.20 -3.40 -9.10
CA VAL A 77 3.87 -3.63 -7.80
C VAL A 77 3.17 -4.70 -6.95
N LEU A 78 1.84 -4.65 -6.85
CA LEU A 78 1.09 -5.65 -6.10
C LEU A 78 1.24 -7.06 -6.71
N THR A 79 1.28 -7.18 -8.04
CA THR A 79 1.53 -8.46 -8.73
C THR A 79 2.92 -9.01 -8.39
N GLN A 80 3.95 -8.14 -8.36
CA GLN A 80 5.30 -8.54 -7.96
C GLN A 80 5.27 -9.10 -6.52
N MET A 81 4.58 -8.43 -5.60
CA MET A 81 4.44 -8.86 -4.19
C MET A 81 3.66 -10.18 -4.06
N VAL A 82 2.59 -10.38 -4.84
CA VAL A 82 1.83 -11.64 -4.84
C VAL A 82 2.70 -12.82 -5.25
N LYS A 83 3.63 -12.65 -6.20
CA LYS A 83 4.59 -13.70 -6.56
C LYS A 83 5.48 -14.10 -5.39
N LEU A 84 5.94 -13.12 -4.61
CA LEU A 84 6.71 -13.37 -3.38
C LEU A 84 5.85 -14.02 -2.30
N PHE A 85 4.62 -13.55 -2.09
CA PHE A 85 3.70 -14.15 -1.15
C PHE A 85 3.44 -15.63 -1.44
N LYS A 86 3.27 -16.00 -2.72
CA LYS A 86 3.11 -17.41 -3.12
C LYS A 86 4.32 -18.27 -2.74
N GLN A 87 5.52 -17.68 -2.69
CA GLN A 87 6.75 -18.36 -2.33
C GLN A 87 6.96 -18.46 -0.81
N PHE A 88 6.76 -17.35 -0.09
CA PHE A 88 7.14 -17.24 1.33
C PHE A 88 5.97 -17.48 2.28
N ARG A 89 4.73 -17.28 1.86
CA ARG A 89 3.50 -17.48 2.65
C ARG A 89 3.47 -16.70 3.95
N CYS A 90 4.08 -15.52 3.99
CA CYS A 90 4.07 -14.58 5.11
C CYS A 90 3.78 -13.17 4.61
N SER A 91 3.55 -12.24 5.51
CA SER A 91 3.30 -10.83 5.16
C SER A 91 4.47 -10.24 4.35
N ILE A 92 4.13 -9.51 3.30
CA ILE A 92 5.08 -8.83 2.42
C ILE A 92 4.79 -7.34 2.45
N ILE A 93 5.77 -6.53 2.77
CA ILE A 93 5.68 -5.07 2.73
C ILE A 93 6.53 -4.51 1.60
N ALA A 94 6.03 -3.52 0.91
CA ALA A 94 6.82 -2.82 -0.09
C ALA A 94 7.68 -1.74 0.58
N ILE A 95 8.93 -1.64 0.15
CA ILE A 95 9.89 -0.65 0.64
C ILE A 95 10.56 0.09 -0.50
N GLN A 96 11.11 1.25 -0.15
CA GLN A 96 11.92 2.09 -1.02
C GLN A 96 13.08 2.67 -0.22
N GLU A 97 14.25 2.82 -0.84
CA GLU A 97 15.32 3.65 -0.28
C GLU A 97 14.94 5.12 -0.38
N VAL A 98 15.05 5.83 0.72
CA VAL A 98 14.79 7.28 0.78
C VAL A 98 16.06 8.02 1.24
N PRO A 99 16.20 9.31 0.92
CA PRO A 99 17.25 10.14 1.52
C PRO A 99 17.18 10.11 3.05
N GLU A 100 18.32 10.12 3.71
CA GLU A 100 18.40 10.03 5.18
C GLU A 100 17.60 11.13 5.90
N ASP A 101 17.55 12.34 5.33
CA ASP A 101 16.79 13.46 5.86
C ASP A 101 15.26 13.29 5.75
N GLN A 102 14.79 12.25 5.07
CA GLN A 102 13.36 11.95 4.89
C GLN A 102 12.85 10.76 5.71
N VAL A 103 13.73 10.00 6.37
CA VAL A 103 13.33 8.79 7.12
C VAL A 103 12.25 9.07 8.17
N SER A 104 12.25 10.26 8.77
CA SER A 104 11.28 10.68 9.79
C SER A 104 9.84 10.82 9.28
N LYS A 105 9.61 10.68 7.97
CA LYS A 105 8.28 10.71 7.37
C LYS A 105 7.63 9.33 7.28
N PHE A 106 8.41 8.25 7.43
CA PHE A 106 8.02 6.88 7.13
C PHE A 106 8.23 5.93 8.31
N GLY A 107 7.56 4.79 8.29
CA GLY A 107 8.07 3.62 8.98
C GLY A 107 9.33 3.14 8.29
N VAL A 108 10.37 2.82 9.04
CA VAL A 108 11.68 2.40 8.53
C VAL A 108 11.99 1.02 9.07
N ILE A 109 12.54 0.14 8.24
CA ILE A 109 12.88 -1.23 8.62
C ILE A 109 14.39 -1.43 8.80
N ALA A 110 14.76 -2.41 9.65
CA ALA A 110 15.98 -3.19 9.49
C ALA A 110 15.64 -4.60 9.03
N GLY A 111 16.54 -5.25 8.33
CA GLY A 111 16.30 -6.63 7.89
C GLY A 111 17.55 -7.28 7.30
N ASP A 112 17.56 -8.60 7.37
CA ASP A 112 18.59 -9.43 6.76
C ASP A 112 18.32 -9.57 5.26
N LYS A 113 19.30 -9.20 4.45
CA LYS A 113 19.19 -9.26 3.00
C LYS A 113 19.21 -10.71 2.51
N ILE A 114 18.10 -11.14 1.91
CA ILE A 114 17.95 -12.48 1.32
C ILE A 114 18.36 -12.51 -0.15
N LYS A 115 17.99 -11.45 -0.88
CA LYS A 115 18.32 -11.21 -2.30
C LYS A 115 18.51 -9.70 -2.51
N ASP A 116 18.86 -9.26 -3.70
CA ASP A 116 19.16 -7.85 -4.00
C ASP A 116 18.07 -6.86 -3.64
N ASN A 117 16.82 -7.28 -3.65
CA ASN A 117 15.66 -6.44 -3.40
C ASN A 117 14.68 -7.05 -2.39
N LEU A 118 15.13 -8.04 -1.61
CA LEU A 118 14.30 -8.77 -0.66
C LEU A 118 15.02 -8.92 0.68
N TYR A 119 14.34 -8.56 1.75
CA TYR A 119 14.85 -8.58 3.11
C TYR A 119 13.89 -9.31 4.03
N GLN A 120 14.40 -10.09 4.97
CA GLN A 120 13.64 -10.55 6.12
C GLN A 120 13.68 -9.47 7.19
N VAL A 121 12.54 -8.98 7.61
CA VAL A 121 12.44 -7.89 8.60
C VAL A 121 12.89 -8.39 9.97
N THR A 122 13.79 -7.65 10.60
CA THR A 122 14.30 -7.92 11.96
C THR A 122 13.92 -6.82 12.94
N ASP A 123 13.72 -5.59 12.45
CA ASP A 123 13.29 -4.46 13.26
C ASP A 123 12.49 -3.45 12.42
N MET A 124 11.70 -2.60 13.09
CA MET A 124 10.84 -1.63 12.45
C MET A 124 10.55 -0.46 13.40
N VAL A 125 10.72 0.76 12.93
CA VAL A 125 10.50 1.97 13.73
C VAL A 125 9.62 2.95 12.96
N GLU A 126 8.53 3.39 13.58
CA GLU A 126 7.62 4.38 13.00
C GLU A 126 8.17 5.80 13.16
N LYS A 127 8.41 6.46 12.03
CA LYS A 127 8.87 7.86 11.95
C LYS A 127 10.03 8.15 12.90
N PRO A 128 11.16 7.44 12.77
CA PRO A 128 12.32 7.62 13.63
C PRO A 128 12.95 9.00 13.44
N SER A 129 13.74 9.46 14.41
CA SER A 129 14.73 10.50 14.14
C SER A 129 15.80 9.97 13.17
N ILE A 130 16.56 10.84 12.54
CA ILE A 130 17.67 10.41 11.65
C ILE A 130 18.67 9.54 12.42
N GLU A 131 18.91 9.88 13.68
CA GLU A 131 19.87 9.19 14.56
C GLU A 131 19.38 7.81 15.01
N ASP A 132 18.03 7.65 15.14
CA ASP A 132 17.39 6.40 15.59
C ASP A 132 16.93 5.52 14.43
N ALA A 133 17.05 5.97 13.18
CA ALA A 133 16.60 5.21 12.03
C ALA A 133 17.48 3.97 11.83
N PRO A 134 16.90 2.75 11.82
CA PRO A 134 17.67 1.52 11.69
C PRO A 134 18.31 1.37 10.29
N SER A 135 17.79 2.10 9.31
CA SER A 135 18.26 2.17 7.92
C SER A 135 17.60 3.34 7.18
N ASN A 136 17.76 3.39 5.86
CA ASN A 136 16.99 4.26 4.98
C ASN A 136 15.93 3.51 4.13
N LEU A 137 15.58 2.29 4.53
CA LEU A 137 14.56 1.47 3.87
C LEU A 137 13.18 1.82 4.41
N ALA A 138 12.49 2.72 3.71
CA ALA A 138 11.17 3.22 4.10
C ALA A 138 10.05 2.31 3.61
N ILE A 139 9.07 2.07 4.48
CA ILE A 139 7.84 1.37 4.15
C ILE A 139 6.97 2.29 3.32
N ILE A 140 6.34 1.74 2.29
CA ILE A 140 5.39 2.45 1.45
C ILE A 140 4.01 1.78 1.49
N GLY A 141 2.99 2.47 1.00
CA GLY A 141 1.57 2.10 1.10
C GLY A 141 1.14 0.89 0.26
N ARG A 142 1.94 -0.18 0.23
CA ARG A 142 1.62 -1.46 -0.42
C ARG A 142 1.99 -2.61 0.49
N TYR A 143 1.00 -3.41 0.87
CA TYR A 143 1.19 -4.55 1.75
C TYR A 143 0.43 -5.76 1.23
N ILE A 144 0.95 -6.95 1.48
CA ILE A 144 0.19 -8.19 1.51
C ILE A 144 0.30 -8.71 2.94
N LEU A 145 -0.82 -8.87 3.61
CA LEU A 145 -0.88 -9.24 5.01
C LEU A 145 -1.54 -10.60 5.17
N THR A 146 -1.05 -11.37 6.12
CA THR A 146 -1.70 -12.60 6.59
C THR A 146 -2.71 -12.27 7.68
N PRO A 147 -3.80 -13.07 7.84
CA PRO A 147 -4.93 -12.71 8.70
C PRO A 147 -4.60 -12.65 10.19
N ASP A 148 -3.52 -13.30 10.65
CA ASP A 148 -3.02 -13.20 12.02
C ASP A 148 -2.67 -11.76 12.45
N ILE A 149 -2.44 -10.86 11.49
CA ILE A 149 -2.26 -9.43 11.77
C ILE A 149 -3.45 -8.82 12.53
N PHE A 150 -4.67 -9.32 12.32
CA PHE A 150 -5.85 -8.80 13.00
C PHE A 150 -5.81 -9.05 14.51
N GLU A 151 -5.37 -10.23 14.94
CA GLU A 151 -5.24 -10.56 16.38
C GLU A 151 -4.15 -9.69 17.03
N ILE A 152 -3.06 -9.45 16.32
CA ILE A 152 -2.00 -8.55 16.79
C ILE A 152 -2.52 -7.11 16.91
N LEU A 153 -3.23 -6.62 15.89
CA LEU A 153 -3.81 -5.27 15.89
C LEU A 153 -4.82 -5.05 17.02
N GLU A 154 -5.61 -6.05 17.38
CA GLU A 154 -6.55 -5.97 18.51
C GLU A 154 -5.86 -5.72 19.86
N THR A 155 -4.62 -6.19 20.01
CA THR A 155 -3.83 -6.06 21.22
C THR A 155 -2.75 -4.98 21.15
N THR A 156 -2.52 -4.40 19.96
CA THR A 156 -1.55 -3.32 19.76
C THR A 156 -1.97 -2.06 20.51
N SER A 157 -1.12 -1.61 21.43
CA SER A 157 -1.34 -0.36 22.14
C SER A 157 -1.18 0.85 21.22
N PRO A 158 -1.97 1.92 21.42
CA PRO A 158 -1.75 3.16 20.71
C PRO A 158 -0.34 3.69 20.93
N GLY A 159 0.36 3.97 19.84
CA GLY A 159 1.70 4.54 19.84
C GLY A 159 1.68 6.07 19.78
N LYS A 160 2.59 6.64 19.00
CA LYS A 160 2.73 8.08 18.81
C LYS A 160 1.39 8.68 18.34
N ASN A 161 0.99 9.79 18.93
CA ASN A 161 -0.27 10.52 18.68
C ASN A 161 -1.57 9.74 19.03
N GLY A 162 -1.50 8.66 19.79
CA GLY A 162 -2.66 7.83 20.12
C GLY A 162 -3.17 6.97 18.97
N GLU A 163 -2.36 6.75 17.95
CA GLU A 163 -2.69 5.96 16.77
C GLU A 163 -2.22 4.51 16.93
N ILE A 164 -3.00 3.56 16.43
CA ILE A 164 -2.59 2.16 16.26
C ILE A 164 -1.74 2.08 14.99
N GLN A 165 -0.43 1.95 15.18
CA GLN A 165 0.52 1.93 14.08
C GLN A 165 0.63 0.52 13.49
N ILE A 166 0.51 0.42 12.18
CA ILE A 166 0.71 -0.86 11.49
C ILE A 166 2.14 -1.37 11.62
N THR A 167 3.11 -0.47 11.76
CA THR A 167 4.53 -0.81 11.96
C THR A 167 4.75 -1.58 13.25
N ASP A 168 4.08 -1.20 14.35
CA ASP A 168 4.19 -1.89 15.63
C ASP A 168 3.62 -3.32 15.53
N ALA A 169 2.46 -3.48 14.88
CA ALA A 169 1.86 -4.79 14.67
C ALA A 169 2.70 -5.67 13.73
N LEU A 170 3.27 -5.12 12.67
CA LEU A 170 4.16 -5.85 11.77
C LEU A 170 5.47 -6.27 12.44
N LEU A 171 6.01 -5.42 13.32
CA LEU A 171 7.19 -5.79 14.11
C LEU A 171 6.89 -6.97 15.03
N GLU A 172 5.73 -6.96 15.69
CA GLU A 172 5.33 -8.09 16.54
C GLU A 172 5.10 -9.37 15.70
N GLN A 173 4.48 -9.23 14.52
CA GLN A 173 4.34 -10.33 13.58
C GLN A 173 5.69 -10.87 13.10
N ALA A 174 6.68 -9.99 12.85
CA ALA A 174 8.03 -10.39 12.46
C ALA A 174 8.75 -11.18 13.56
N LYS A 175 8.56 -10.84 14.84
CA LYS A 175 9.13 -11.56 15.99
C LYS A 175 8.54 -12.94 16.15
N ASN A 176 7.26 -13.10 15.86
CA ASN A 176 6.52 -14.38 16.04
C ASN A 176 6.54 -15.25 14.78
N GLY A 177 7.00 -14.75 13.66
CA GLY A 177 6.96 -15.44 12.37
C GLY A 177 7.90 -14.86 11.35
N CYS A 178 7.37 -14.52 10.18
CA CYS A 178 8.12 -13.98 9.06
C CYS A 178 7.38 -12.78 8.46
N VAL A 179 8.06 -11.66 8.34
CA VAL A 179 7.67 -10.52 7.50
C VAL A 179 8.80 -10.24 6.52
N MET A 180 8.45 -10.17 5.24
CA MET A 180 9.41 -9.87 4.18
C MET A 180 9.22 -8.44 3.70
N ALA A 181 10.32 -7.72 3.47
CA ALA A 181 10.31 -6.41 2.86
C ALA A 181 10.86 -6.48 1.44
N TYR A 182 10.12 -5.94 0.50
CA TYR A 182 10.45 -6.00 -0.91
C TYR A 182 10.67 -4.61 -1.50
N LYS A 183 11.89 -4.36 -1.97
CA LYS A 183 12.21 -3.18 -2.78
C LYS A 183 11.73 -3.42 -4.20
N PHE A 184 10.52 -2.96 -4.50
CA PHE A 184 9.83 -3.23 -5.75
C PHE A 184 10.49 -2.55 -6.96
N LYS A 185 10.25 -3.10 -8.13
CA LYS A 185 10.59 -2.46 -9.40
C LYS A 185 9.45 -1.54 -9.82
N GLY A 186 9.76 -0.27 -10.02
CA GLY A 186 8.79 0.74 -10.38
C GLY A 186 9.12 2.09 -9.77
N ARG A 187 8.26 3.05 -10.02
CA ARG A 187 8.34 4.42 -9.50
C ARG A 187 7.18 4.70 -8.57
N ARG A 188 7.46 5.26 -7.42
CA ARG A 188 6.45 5.74 -6.46
C ARG A 188 6.34 7.26 -6.51
N PHE A 189 5.10 7.76 -6.37
CA PHE A 189 4.80 9.15 -6.10
C PHE A 189 3.94 9.24 -4.84
N ASP A 190 4.33 10.13 -3.93
CA ASP A 190 3.59 10.44 -2.72
C ASP A 190 2.56 11.53 -3.00
N CYS A 191 1.37 11.11 -3.42
CA CYS A 191 0.28 12.02 -3.75
C CYS A 191 -0.40 12.62 -2.49
N GLY A 192 0.01 12.24 -1.29
CA GLY A 192 -0.38 12.90 -0.04
C GLY A 192 0.25 14.28 0.14
N SER A 193 1.31 14.59 -0.63
CA SER A 193 1.91 15.92 -0.70
C SER A 193 1.55 16.64 -2.00
N VAL A 194 1.51 17.98 -1.98
CA VAL A 194 1.23 18.79 -3.18
C VAL A 194 2.31 18.56 -4.25
N GLU A 195 3.55 18.56 -3.85
CA GLU A 195 4.71 18.34 -4.74
C GLU A 195 4.66 16.96 -5.39
N GLY A 196 4.35 15.92 -4.60
CA GLY A 196 4.24 14.55 -5.10
C GLY A 196 3.06 14.37 -6.04
N PHE A 197 1.91 14.98 -5.73
CA PHE A 197 0.73 14.96 -6.60
C PHE A 197 1.00 15.63 -7.95
N VAL A 198 1.65 16.80 -7.96
CA VAL A 198 2.04 17.50 -9.20
C VAL A 198 3.05 16.67 -9.99
N ALA A 199 4.06 16.11 -9.33
CA ALA A 199 5.05 15.24 -9.96
C ALA A 199 4.41 14.00 -10.60
N ALA A 200 3.47 13.35 -9.90
CA ALA A 200 2.71 12.23 -10.41
C ALA A 200 1.89 12.59 -11.66
N THR A 201 1.18 13.72 -11.61
CA THR A 201 0.34 14.20 -12.70
C THR A 201 1.18 14.47 -13.96
N ASN A 202 2.29 15.19 -13.82
CA ASN A 202 3.20 15.47 -14.93
C ASN A 202 3.78 14.19 -15.52
N TYR A 203 4.23 13.27 -14.68
CA TYR A 203 4.79 12.00 -15.15
C TYR A 203 3.76 11.17 -15.92
N VAL A 204 2.55 11.04 -15.40
CA VAL A 204 1.46 10.30 -16.08
C VAL A 204 1.10 10.96 -17.40
N PHE A 205 1.00 12.29 -17.45
CA PHE A 205 0.73 13.02 -18.67
C PHE A 205 1.81 12.76 -19.74
N GLU A 206 3.08 12.86 -19.38
CA GLU A 206 4.20 12.74 -20.33
C GLU A 206 4.45 11.29 -20.78
N ASN A 207 4.28 10.31 -19.88
CA ASN A 207 4.75 8.95 -20.10
C ASN A 207 3.64 7.92 -20.33
N VAL A 208 2.42 8.24 -19.98
CA VAL A 208 1.27 7.32 -20.14
C VAL A 208 0.28 7.92 -21.14
N TYR A 209 -0.19 9.14 -20.89
CA TYR A 209 -1.25 9.74 -21.70
C TYR A 209 -0.76 10.16 -23.09
N ASN A 210 0.38 10.83 -23.23
CA ASN A 210 0.92 11.28 -24.52
C ASN A 210 1.54 10.16 -25.37
N LYS A 211 1.61 8.93 -24.87
CA LYS A 211 2.13 7.77 -25.63
C LYS A 211 1.02 6.90 -26.21
N GLN A 212 -0.23 7.23 -25.93
CA GLN A 212 -1.41 6.62 -26.57
C GLN A 212 -1.79 7.41 -27.84
#